data_ec6fd766010884efc2ae7edb34b0495d
#
_entry.id   ec6fd766010884efc2ae7edb34b0495d
#
_cell.length_a   1.000
_cell.length_b   1.000
_cell.length_c   1.000
_cell.angle_alpha   90.00
_cell.angle_beta   90.00
_cell.angle_gamma   90.00
#
_symmetry.space_group_name_H-M   'P 1'
#
loop_
_entity.id
_entity.type
_entity.pdbx_description
1 polymer ?
#
loop_
_entity_poly.entity_id
_entity_poly.type
_entity_poly.pdbx_seq_one_letter_code
_entity_poly.pdbx_strand_id
1 'polypeptide(L)'
;MGMEDMADTDQARMGGERRRLDALVIGAGFGGMYALHRARGMGLDVLAIEAGDDVGGTWYWNRYPGARCDVMSIDYSYSFSDEIQQEWTWSEQFAAQPEIFAYARFVADTLDLKRDIHFGTRATAIEYDDDACLWRITTDRGDLFEATYCLMATGPLSVPKQVDIPGADRFGGELYLSGKWPHHPVAFAGKRVAVIGTGSSGIQIVPVVAEQAAHLHVFQRTPSFTLPMRNRPLDPDFVGHIKRHYPGLRAVARHSLTGGVRPISSRPLFSVSPEERERLMEEAWQHSGLAFLGLFSDLLTNAEANEVVADFVRGKIAEVVDDPDTARRLTPRGYPIFARRPCLDTQYYESFNRENVTLMDCLEDPIVEITEHGIRTREREVQVDMIIAAIGYDALTGAMLSIDIKGKGGRSLKQKWADGGRSYLGLVMEGFPNLFIIAGPNGPSALANFILLNEQNVDWICDCIEHMRANGLRAVQALPDAEDRWMRKVTELGGRSLYPTANTWYTGANVPGKPRVFPVYIGGLGRYREICSDAAAQGYEGLEFE
;
A
#
# COMPACT_ATOMS: atom_id res chain seq x y z
N MET A 1 26.33 23.87 -48.53
CA MET A 1 25.14 23.07 -48.17
C MET A 1 25.67 21.95 -47.29
N GLY A 2 25.60 21.97 -46.01
CA GLY A 2 25.06 22.83 -45.04
C GLY A 2 25.29 22.17 -43.71
N MET A 3 26.07 22.77 -42.84
CA MET A 3 26.16 22.39 -41.38
C MET A 3 25.04 23.05 -40.56
N GLU A 4 24.17 23.86 -41.15
CA GLU A 4 23.05 24.51 -40.50
C GLU A 4 21.77 23.66 -40.46
N ASP A 5 21.62 22.68 -41.37
CA ASP A 5 20.42 21.83 -41.44
C ASP A 5 20.44 20.63 -40.44
N MET A 6 21.54 20.36 -39.75
CA MET A 6 21.61 19.30 -38.74
C MET A 6 21.32 19.76 -37.29
N ALA A 7 21.39 21.08 -37.04
CA ALA A 7 21.10 21.64 -35.71
C ALA A 7 19.61 21.82 -35.46
N ASP A 8 18.80 21.98 -36.50
CA ASP A 8 17.35 22.21 -36.37
C ASP A 8 16.54 20.90 -36.15
N THR A 9 17.12 19.75 -36.52
CA THR A 9 16.50 18.43 -36.32
C THR A 9 16.73 17.85 -34.93
N ASP A 10 17.73 18.28 -34.19
CA ASP A 10 17.96 17.86 -32.79
C ASP A 10 17.21 18.73 -31.77
N GLN A 11 16.90 20.00 -32.09
CA GLN A 11 16.03 20.84 -31.25
C GLN A 11 14.55 20.43 -31.33
N ALA A 12 14.10 19.81 -32.41
CA ALA A 12 12.75 19.29 -32.55
C ALA A 12 12.50 17.99 -31.75
N ARG A 13 13.55 17.34 -31.22
CA ARG A 13 13.47 16.13 -30.37
C ARG A 13 13.45 16.38 -28.87
N MET A 14 13.58 17.64 -28.42
CA MET A 14 13.57 18.04 -27.01
C MET A 14 12.28 18.79 -26.61
N GLY A 15 11.27 18.86 -27.44
CA GLY A 15 9.96 19.43 -27.11
C GLY A 15 9.02 18.33 -26.62
N GLY A 16 8.87 18.18 -25.30
CA GLY A 16 7.84 17.34 -24.71
C GLY A 16 6.42 17.75 -25.15
N GLU A 17 5.46 16.85 -25.00
CA GLU A 17 4.05 17.12 -25.32
C GLU A 17 3.51 18.27 -24.44
N ARG A 18 2.74 19.17 -25.05
CA ARG A 18 1.97 20.20 -24.33
C ARG A 18 0.50 19.98 -24.56
N ARG A 19 -0.24 19.75 -23.48
CA ARG A 19 -1.68 19.46 -23.57
C ARG A 19 -2.44 20.09 -22.41
N ARG A 20 -3.59 20.67 -22.72
CA ARG A 20 -4.57 21.15 -21.74
C ARG A 20 -5.71 20.15 -21.62
N LEU A 21 -6.10 19.85 -20.37
CA LEU A 21 -7.08 18.83 -19.99
C LEU A 21 -8.06 19.40 -18.97
N ASP A 22 -9.21 18.75 -18.82
CA ASP A 22 -10.08 18.99 -17.67
C ASP A 22 -9.47 18.33 -16.41
N ALA A 23 -8.97 17.09 -16.54
CA ALA A 23 -8.37 16.36 -15.42
C ALA A 23 -7.13 15.58 -15.85
N LEU A 24 -6.14 15.50 -14.94
CA LEU A 24 -5.00 14.59 -15.07
C LEU A 24 -4.93 13.66 -13.86
N VAL A 25 -4.85 12.36 -14.11
CA VAL A 25 -4.69 11.32 -13.08
C VAL A 25 -3.20 10.95 -12.98
N ILE A 26 -2.64 11.00 -11.77
CA ILE A 26 -1.23 10.65 -11.53
C ILE A 26 -1.15 9.24 -10.95
N GLY A 27 -0.83 8.26 -11.80
CA GLY A 27 -0.74 6.84 -11.49
C GLY A 27 -1.88 6.02 -12.08
N ALA A 28 -1.57 4.82 -12.60
CA ALA A 28 -2.52 3.87 -13.18
C ALA A 28 -2.62 2.54 -12.38
N GLY A 29 -2.52 2.63 -11.05
CA GLY A 29 -2.93 1.56 -10.14
C GLY A 29 -4.45 1.45 -10.06
N PHE A 30 -4.98 0.60 -9.17
CA PHE A 30 -6.44 0.43 -9.03
C PHE A 30 -7.19 1.75 -8.77
N GLY A 31 -6.65 2.66 -7.94
CA GLY A 31 -7.28 3.97 -7.74
C GLY A 31 -7.31 4.82 -9.01
N GLY A 32 -6.19 4.85 -9.76
CA GLY A 32 -6.07 5.65 -10.98
C GLY A 32 -6.88 5.11 -12.15
N MET A 33 -6.93 3.80 -12.34
CA MET A 33 -7.81 3.18 -13.36
C MET A 33 -9.28 3.53 -13.12
N TYR A 34 -9.73 3.46 -11.87
CA TYR A 34 -11.11 3.81 -11.55
C TYR A 34 -11.38 5.31 -11.71
N ALA A 35 -10.43 6.17 -11.29
CA ALA A 35 -10.54 7.62 -11.48
C ALA A 35 -10.63 8.00 -12.96
N LEU A 36 -9.78 7.40 -13.80
CA LEU A 36 -9.83 7.62 -15.26
C LEU A 36 -11.16 7.17 -15.84
N HIS A 37 -11.66 5.99 -15.47
CA HIS A 37 -12.96 5.48 -15.91
C HIS A 37 -14.11 6.43 -15.53
N ARG A 38 -14.17 6.86 -14.29
CA ARG A 38 -15.22 7.75 -13.77
C ARG A 38 -15.16 9.13 -14.43
N ALA A 39 -13.98 9.76 -14.48
CA ALA A 39 -13.80 11.08 -15.08
C ALA A 39 -14.15 11.07 -16.58
N ARG A 40 -13.76 10.04 -17.32
CA ARG A 40 -14.16 9.84 -18.71
C ARG A 40 -15.68 9.68 -18.86
N GLY A 41 -16.31 8.93 -17.95
CA GLY A 41 -17.77 8.75 -17.91
C GLY A 41 -18.54 10.05 -17.68
N MET A 42 -17.93 11.05 -17.03
CA MET A 42 -18.47 12.42 -16.85
C MET A 42 -18.28 13.32 -18.07
N GLY A 43 -17.64 12.82 -19.14
CA GLY A 43 -17.33 13.59 -20.35
C GLY A 43 -16.20 14.60 -20.17
N LEU A 44 -15.30 14.38 -19.20
CA LEU A 44 -14.08 15.20 -19.04
C LEU A 44 -13.03 14.79 -20.10
N ASP A 45 -12.30 15.78 -20.64
CA ASP A 45 -11.02 15.51 -21.31
C ASP A 45 -9.99 15.12 -20.25
N VAL A 46 -9.72 13.83 -20.16
CA VAL A 46 -8.91 13.26 -19.07
C VAL A 46 -7.85 12.30 -19.61
N LEU A 47 -6.66 12.39 -19.05
CA LEU A 47 -5.57 11.42 -19.21
C LEU A 47 -5.09 10.91 -17.85
N ALA A 48 -4.41 9.77 -17.89
CA ALA A 48 -3.55 9.33 -16.79
C ALA A 48 -2.09 9.26 -17.24
N ILE A 49 -1.16 9.54 -16.33
CA ILE A 49 0.27 9.25 -16.51
C ILE A 49 0.70 8.18 -15.52
N GLU A 50 1.49 7.21 -15.99
CA GLU A 50 1.99 6.10 -15.19
C GLU A 50 3.49 5.93 -15.39
N ALA A 51 4.23 5.80 -14.30
CA ALA A 51 5.69 5.64 -14.34
C ALA A 51 6.15 4.27 -14.84
N GLY A 52 5.28 3.26 -14.76
CA GLY A 52 5.51 1.91 -15.29
C GLY A 52 5.07 1.78 -16.75
N ASP A 53 5.36 0.61 -17.33
CA ASP A 53 5.03 0.29 -18.72
C ASP A 53 3.63 -0.34 -18.87
N ASP A 54 2.94 -0.60 -17.75
CA ASP A 54 1.58 -1.17 -17.74
C ASP A 54 0.83 -0.71 -16.48
N VAL A 55 -0.46 -0.99 -16.42
CA VAL A 55 -1.34 -0.73 -15.29
C VAL A 55 -1.02 -1.63 -14.09
N GLY A 56 -1.70 -1.40 -12.95
CA GLY A 56 -1.68 -2.30 -11.80
C GLY A 56 -0.96 -1.76 -10.56
N GLY A 57 -0.18 -0.69 -10.70
CA GLY A 57 0.46 0.01 -9.58
C GLY A 57 1.26 -0.94 -8.67
N THR A 58 0.82 -1.15 -7.42
CA THR A 58 1.49 -2.07 -6.48
C THR A 58 1.79 -3.44 -7.09
N TRP A 59 0.90 -4.00 -7.87
CA TRP A 59 1.03 -5.34 -8.46
C TRP A 59 1.82 -5.36 -9.77
N TYR A 60 2.05 -4.22 -10.39
CA TYR A 60 3.03 -4.03 -11.44
C TYR A 60 4.46 -4.00 -10.87
N TRP A 61 4.68 -3.29 -9.75
CA TRP A 61 6.02 -3.08 -9.18
C TRP A 61 6.48 -4.22 -8.25
N ASN A 62 5.57 -4.82 -7.47
CA ASN A 62 5.87 -5.84 -6.46
C ASN A 62 5.70 -7.26 -6.99
N ARG A 63 6.62 -7.66 -7.85
CA ARG A 63 6.63 -8.99 -8.48
C ARG A 63 7.69 -9.94 -7.93
N TYR A 64 8.18 -9.65 -6.72
CA TYR A 64 9.14 -10.50 -6.03
C TYR A 64 8.56 -11.91 -5.77
N PRO A 65 9.42 -12.95 -5.62
CA PRO A 65 8.94 -14.31 -5.44
C PRO A 65 8.06 -14.44 -4.19
N GLY A 66 6.93 -15.12 -4.35
CA GLY A 66 5.96 -15.30 -3.27
C GLY A 66 5.03 -14.09 -3.03
N ALA A 67 5.15 -13.00 -3.79
CA ALA A 67 4.27 -11.82 -3.65
C ALA A 67 2.80 -12.21 -3.78
N ARG A 68 1.99 -11.87 -2.75
CA ARG A 68 0.60 -12.30 -2.62
C ARG A 68 -0.21 -11.31 -1.78
N CYS A 69 -1.49 -11.19 -2.10
CA CYS A 69 -2.41 -10.39 -1.29
C CYS A 69 -2.79 -11.13 0.00
N ASP A 70 -2.93 -10.38 1.09
CA ASP A 70 -3.40 -10.86 2.39
C ASP A 70 -4.89 -10.48 2.65
N VAL A 71 -5.60 -10.05 1.60
CA VAL A 71 -7.06 -9.90 1.54
C VAL A 71 -7.61 -10.99 0.66
N MET A 72 -8.77 -11.55 1.01
CA MET A 72 -9.41 -12.58 0.19
C MET A 72 -9.67 -12.06 -1.22
N SER A 73 -9.40 -12.89 -2.23
CA SER A 73 -9.50 -12.52 -3.64
C SER A 73 -10.88 -11.98 -4.02
N ILE A 74 -11.95 -12.58 -3.48
CA ILE A 74 -13.34 -12.16 -3.71
C ILE A 74 -13.63 -10.76 -3.18
N ASP A 75 -12.93 -10.31 -2.13
CA ASP A 75 -13.03 -8.97 -1.56
C ASP A 75 -12.08 -7.99 -2.27
N TYR A 76 -10.93 -8.48 -2.76
CA TYR A 76 -9.90 -7.67 -3.41
C TYR A 76 -10.16 -7.51 -4.91
N SER A 77 -11.34 -7.05 -5.27
CA SER A 77 -11.79 -6.82 -6.64
C SER A 77 -12.79 -5.66 -6.71
N TYR A 78 -12.89 -5.04 -7.88
CA TYR A 78 -13.84 -3.97 -8.10
C TYR A 78 -15.29 -4.39 -7.92
N SER A 79 -16.10 -3.46 -7.45
CA SER A 79 -17.53 -3.67 -7.17
C SER A 79 -18.47 -2.81 -8.02
N PHE A 80 -17.93 -1.92 -8.86
CA PHE A 80 -18.72 -0.95 -9.63
C PHE A 80 -19.29 -1.51 -10.93
N SER A 81 -18.75 -2.61 -11.45
CA SER A 81 -19.18 -3.23 -12.73
C SER A 81 -19.58 -4.68 -12.54
N ASP A 82 -20.84 -4.99 -12.88
CA ASP A 82 -21.32 -6.38 -12.86
C ASP A 82 -20.61 -7.23 -13.91
N GLU A 83 -20.31 -6.69 -15.11
CA GLU A 83 -19.56 -7.37 -16.16
C GLU A 83 -18.20 -7.85 -15.64
N ILE A 84 -17.39 -6.94 -15.07
CA ILE A 84 -16.08 -7.28 -14.51
C ILE A 84 -16.21 -8.34 -13.40
N GLN A 85 -17.20 -8.22 -12.52
CA GLN A 85 -17.40 -9.15 -11.40
C GLN A 85 -17.84 -10.55 -11.90
N GLN A 86 -18.62 -10.64 -12.97
CA GLN A 86 -19.12 -11.90 -13.49
C GLN A 86 -18.11 -12.60 -14.41
N GLU A 87 -17.35 -11.86 -15.20
CA GLU A 87 -16.39 -12.43 -16.14
C GLU A 87 -15.12 -12.93 -15.46
N TRP A 88 -14.55 -12.15 -14.52
CA TRP A 88 -13.34 -12.57 -13.83
C TRP A 88 -13.59 -13.70 -12.82
N THR A 89 -12.70 -14.69 -12.81
CA THR A 89 -12.73 -15.79 -11.85
C THR A 89 -11.38 -15.96 -11.18
N TRP A 90 -11.36 -15.85 -9.86
CA TRP A 90 -10.17 -16.05 -9.04
C TRP A 90 -9.85 -17.53 -8.85
N SER A 91 -8.58 -17.90 -8.93
CA SER A 91 -8.13 -19.30 -8.78
C SER A 91 -7.97 -19.72 -7.32
N GLU A 92 -7.59 -18.77 -6.45
CA GLU A 92 -7.22 -19.04 -5.05
C GLU A 92 -7.93 -18.08 -4.09
N GLN A 93 -8.03 -18.50 -2.82
CA GLN A 93 -8.62 -17.69 -1.76
C GLN A 93 -7.84 -16.39 -1.53
N PHE A 94 -6.52 -16.43 -1.64
CA PHE A 94 -5.61 -15.28 -1.55
C PHE A 94 -4.74 -15.28 -2.81
N ALA A 95 -5.05 -14.42 -3.75
CA ALA A 95 -4.42 -14.41 -5.06
C ALA A 95 -2.93 -13.99 -5.01
N ALA A 96 -2.12 -14.65 -5.81
CA ALA A 96 -0.74 -14.28 -6.05
C ALA A 96 -0.63 -13.05 -6.98
N GLN A 97 0.52 -12.38 -6.92
CA GLN A 97 0.80 -11.19 -7.74
C GLN A 97 0.50 -11.38 -9.24
N PRO A 98 0.89 -12.49 -9.90
CA PRO A 98 0.63 -12.64 -11.34
C PRO A 98 -0.87 -12.62 -11.68
N GLU A 99 -1.71 -13.22 -10.84
CA GLU A 99 -3.16 -13.24 -11.04
C GLU A 99 -3.78 -11.86 -10.80
N ILE A 100 -3.34 -11.15 -9.75
CA ILE A 100 -3.85 -9.79 -9.47
C ILE A 100 -3.40 -8.82 -10.56
N PHE A 101 -2.19 -8.97 -11.08
CA PHE A 101 -1.71 -8.18 -12.21
C PHE A 101 -2.49 -8.50 -13.50
N ALA A 102 -2.79 -9.77 -13.75
CA ALA A 102 -3.66 -10.18 -14.86
C ALA A 102 -5.07 -9.59 -14.72
N TYR A 103 -5.63 -9.57 -13.50
CA TYR A 103 -6.91 -8.91 -13.21
C TYR A 103 -6.86 -7.40 -13.52
N ALA A 104 -5.81 -6.70 -13.10
CA ALA A 104 -5.66 -5.27 -13.41
C ALA A 104 -5.65 -5.01 -14.92
N ARG A 105 -4.92 -5.84 -15.67
CA ARG A 105 -4.89 -5.77 -17.14
C ARG A 105 -6.25 -6.08 -17.77
N PHE A 106 -6.92 -7.13 -17.30
CA PHE A 106 -8.27 -7.48 -17.75
C PHE A 106 -9.24 -6.30 -17.56
N VAL A 107 -9.22 -5.65 -16.40
CA VAL A 107 -10.05 -4.46 -16.14
C VAL A 107 -9.70 -3.32 -17.09
N ALA A 108 -8.41 -3.04 -17.28
CA ALA A 108 -7.97 -1.96 -18.16
C ALA A 108 -8.35 -2.21 -19.63
N ASP A 109 -8.28 -3.47 -20.07
CA ASP A 109 -8.64 -3.88 -21.43
C ASP A 109 -10.17 -3.86 -21.63
N THR A 110 -10.96 -4.40 -20.68
CA THR A 110 -12.43 -4.40 -20.71
C THR A 110 -13.00 -2.98 -20.78
N LEU A 111 -12.41 -2.04 -20.03
CA LEU A 111 -12.85 -0.64 -20.00
C LEU A 111 -12.13 0.24 -21.02
N ASP A 112 -11.27 -0.30 -21.88
CA ASP A 112 -10.47 0.43 -22.86
C ASP A 112 -9.78 1.66 -22.25
N LEU A 113 -9.07 1.43 -21.11
CA LEU A 113 -8.42 2.53 -20.39
C LEU A 113 -7.02 2.86 -20.94
N LYS A 114 -6.32 1.88 -21.49
CA LYS A 114 -4.91 2.04 -21.89
C LYS A 114 -4.68 3.11 -22.94
N ARG A 115 -5.68 3.39 -23.78
CA ARG A 115 -5.62 4.46 -24.81
C ARG A 115 -5.46 5.85 -24.22
N ASP A 116 -5.96 6.06 -22.98
CA ASP A 116 -5.93 7.34 -22.28
C ASP A 116 -4.87 7.35 -21.16
N ILE A 117 -3.87 6.44 -21.22
CA ILE A 117 -2.76 6.34 -20.25
C ILE A 117 -1.43 6.55 -20.97
N HIS A 118 -0.64 7.53 -20.52
CA HIS A 118 0.74 7.71 -20.94
C HIS A 118 1.66 6.92 -20.00
N PHE A 119 2.10 5.76 -20.48
CA PHE A 119 3.03 4.89 -19.77
C PHE A 119 4.47 5.39 -19.83
N GLY A 120 5.35 4.91 -18.92
CA GLY A 120 6.74 5.30 -18.82
C GLY A 120 6.91 6.81 -18.55
N THR A 121 5.93 7.44 -17.92
CA THR A 121 5.85 8.89 -17.71
C THR A 121 5.63 9.21 -16.24
N ARG A 122 6.57 9.92 -15.63
CA ARG A 122 6.55 10.27 -14.19
C ARG A 122 6.40 11.77 -14.01
N ALA A 123 5.45 12.20 -13.17
CA ALA A 123 5.38 13.59 -12.72
C ALA A 123 6.60 13.92 -11.84
N THR A 124 7.27 15.03 -12.13
CA THR A 124 8.43 15.55 -11.39
C THR A 124 8.12 16.83 -10.64
N ALA A 125 7.25 17.68 -11.20
CA ALA A 125 6.75 18.89 -10.56
C ALA A 125 5.26 19.09 -10.87
N ILE A 126 4.53 19.67 -9.92
CA ILE A 126 3.11 19.99 -10.00
C ILE A 126 2.91 21.34 -9.36
N GLU A 127 2.57 22.38 -10.16
CA GLU A 127 2.47 23.76 -9.68
C GLU A 127 1.09 24.33 -10.00
N TYR A 128 0.45 24.96 -9.01
CA TYR A 128 -0.83 25.63 -9.19
C TYR A 128 -0.61 27.04 -9.75
N ASP A 129 -1.34 27.36 -10.81
CA ASP A 129 -1.41 28.71 -11.37
C ASP A 129 -2.63 29.43 -10.78
N ASP A 130 -2.38 30.39 -9.90
CA ASP A 130 -3.44 31.13 -9.19
C ASP A 130 -4.32 31.94 -10.15
N ASP A 131 -3.78 32.50 -11.23
CA ASP A 131 -4.51 33.33 -12.18
C ASP A 131 -5.40 32.47 -13.11
N ALA A 132 -4.83 31.35 -13.58
CA ALA A 132 -5.54 30.45 -14.51
C ALA A 132 -6.42 29.44 -13.77
N CYS A 133 -6.29 29.26 -12.45
CA CYS A 133 -6.95 28.25 -11.62
C CYS A 133 -6.76 26.84 -12.18
N LEU A 134 -5.54 26.46 -12.51
CA LEU A 134 -5.18 25.16 -13.04
C LEU A 134 -3.83 24.68 -12.53
N TRP A 135 -3.59 23.39 -12.69
CA TRP A 135 -2.31 22.76 -12.36
C TRP A 135 -1.44 22.63 -13.60
N ARG A 136 -0.13 22.96 -13.47
CA ARG A 136 0.92 22.66 -14.44
C ARG A 136 1.72 21.48 -13.96
N ILE A 137 1.74 20.42 -14.73
CA ILE A 137 2.40 19.16 -14.40
C ILE A 137 3.52 18.92 -15.39
N THR A 138 4.77 18.90 -14.88
CA THR A 138 5.96 18.56 -15.65
C THR A 138 6.36 17.12 -15.41
N THR A 139 6.80 16.42 -16.46
CA THR A 139 7.21 15.01 -16.39
C THR A 139 8.72 14.84 -16.56
N ASP A 140 9.23 13.65 -16.26
CA ASP A 140 10.62 13.24 -16.48
C ASP A 140 10.98 13.12 -17.98
N ARG A 141 9.98 13.17 -18.87
CA ARG A 141 10.13 13.19 -20.33
C ARG A 141 10.15 14.61 -20.92
N GLY A 142 9.92 15.62 -20.06
CA GLY A 142 9.79 17.00 -20.48
C GLY A 142 8.40 17.41 -20.97
N ASP A 143 7.39 16.53 -20.84
CA ASP A 143 6.02 16.86 -21.16
C ASP A 143 5.46 17.89 -20.16
N LEU A 144 4.57 18.77 -20.62
CA LEU A 144 3.86 19.75 -19.81
C LEU A 144 2.36 19.59 -20.00
N PHE A 145 1.66 19.14 -18.96
CA PHE A 145 0.21 19.08 -18.93
C PHE A 145 -0.34 20.24 -18.11
N GLU A 146 -1.44 20.82 -18.58
CA GLU A 146 -2.27 21.79 -17.84
C GLU A 146 -3.61 21.15 -17.56
N ALA A 147 -4.03 21.08 -16.29
CA ALA A 147 -5.28 20.44 -15.89
C ALA A 147 -6.03 21.25 -14.83
N THR A 148 -7.35 21.39 -14.97
CA THR A 148 -8.19 22.01 -13.95
C THR A 148 -8.21 21.18 -12.67
N TYR A 149 -8.30 19.85 -12.80
CA TYR A 149 -8.32 18.90 -11.70
C TYR A 149 -7.10 17.98 -11.73
N CYS A 150 -6.39 17.87 -10.60
CA CYS A 150 -5.26 16.96 -10.45
C CYS A 150 -5.64 15.83 -9.48
N LEU A 151 -5.73 14.59 -9.98
CA LEU A 151 -6.16 13.42 -9.22
C LEU A 151 -4.94 12.58 -8.84
N MET A 152 -4.51 12.66 -7.58
CA MET A 152 -3.31 11.98 -7.09
C MET A 152 -3.61 10.53 -6.72
N ALA A 153 -3.40 9.62 -7.67
CA ALA A 153 -3.55 8.16 -7.51
C ALA A 153 -2.20 7.46 -7.29
N THR A 154 -1.25 8.14 -6.63
CA THR A 154 0.14 7.71 -6.48
C THR A 154 0.34 6.51 -5.57
N GLY A 155 -0.68 6.14 -4.80
CA GLY A 155 -0.64 5.03 -3.84
C GLY A 155 0.24 5.28 -2.61
N PRO A 156 -0.02 4.59 -1.48
CA PRO A 156 0.69 4.81 -0.23
C PRO A 156 2.00 4.00 -0.09
N LEU A 157 2.31 3.06 -1.00
CA LEU A 157 3.46 2.16 -0.96
C LEU A 157 4.18 2.14 -2.32
N SER A 158 4.52 3.32 -2.86
CA SER A 158 5.07 3.46 -4.22
C SER A 158 6.53 3.89 -4.26
N VAL A 159 7.11 4.33 -3.13
CA VAL A 159 8.51 4.75 -3.03
C VAL A 159 9.29 3.75 -2.19
N PRO A 160 10.00 2.78 -2.81
CA PRO A 160 10.87 1.87 -2.10
C PRO A 160 12.03 2.61 -1.45
N LYS A 161 12.40 2.18 -0.25
CA LYS A 161 13.61 2.69 0.40
C LYS A 161 14.84 2.25 -0.37
N GLN A 162 15.86 3.11 -0.38
CA GLN A 162 17.17 2.76 -0.95
C GLN A 162 17.98 1.91 0.04
N VAL A 163 18.91 1.12 -0.48
CA VAL A 163 19.85 0.36 0.35
C VAL A 163 20.93 1.32 0.85
N ASP A 164 20.70 1.86 2.04
CA ASP A 164 21.63 2.76 2.74
C ASP A 164 22.53 1.94 3.70
N ILE A 165 23.28 1.00 3.11
CA ILE A 165 24.29 0.19 3.80
C ILE A 165 25.63 0.48 3.13
N PRO A 166 26.67 0.88 3.86
CA PRO A 166 27.99 1.16 3.27
C PRO A 166 28.46 0.03 2.36
N GLY A 167 28.97 0.38 1.18
CA GLY A 167 29.53 -0.58 0.23
C GLY A 167 28.51 -1.32 -0.66
N ALA A 168 27.21 -1.01 -0.58
CA ALA A 168 26.19 -1.64 -1.42
C ALA A 168 26.46 -1.47 -2.93
N ASP A 169 27.08 -0.37 -3.32
CA ASP A 169 27.50 -0.04 -4.70
C ASP A 169 28.71 -0.86 -5.19
N ARG A 170 29.43 -1.51 -4.29
CA ARG A 170 30.64 -2.31 -4.60
C ARG A 170 30.38 -3.81 -4.60
N PHE A 171 29.14 -4.23 -4.31
CA PHE A 171 28.79 -5.65 -4.31
C PHE A 171 29.00 -6.27 -5.68
N GLY A 172 29.82 -7.32 -5.75
CA GLY A 172 30.14 -8.01 -7.01
C GLY A 172 29.09 -9.00 -7.49
N GLY A 173 28.08 -9.31 -6.63
CA GLY A 173 26.96 -10.19 -6.95
C GLY A 173 25.71 -9.43 -7.40
N GLU A 174 24.56 -10.10 -7.33
CA GLU A 174 23.25 -9.54 -7.73
C GLU A 174 22.55 -8.88 -6.52
N LEU A 175 22.17 -7.60 -6.64
CA LEU A 175 21.43 -6.89 -5.60
C LEU A 175 20.05 -6.49 -6.13
N TYR A 176 19.00 -6.96 -5.46
CA TYR A 176 17.61 -6.69 -5.81
C TYR A 176 16.86 -5.99 -4.67
N LEU A 177 16.02 -5.02 -5.04
CA LEU A 177 15.03 -4.41 -4.16
C LEU A 177 13.67 -5.08 -4.36
N SER A 178 13.01 -5.53 -3.30
CA SER A 178 11.68 -6.14 -3.42
C SER A 178 10.66 -5.21 -4.10
N GLY A 179 10.72 -3.90 -3.84
CA GLY A 179 9.83 -2.89 -4.44
C GLY A 179 10.23 -2.42 -5.85
N LYS A 180 11.33 -2.96 -6.43
CA LYS A 180 11.79 -2.72 -7.80
C LYS A 180 12.29 -4.03 -8.41
N TRP A 181 11.51 -5.09 -8.25
CA TRP A 181 11.88 -6.41 -8.75
C TRP A 181 11.97 -6.41 -10.27
N PRO A 182 12.99 -7.08 -10.88
CA PRO A 182 13.15 -7.11 -12.33
C PRO A 182 11.99 -7.82 -13.03
N HIS A 183 11.79 -7.48 -14.31
CA HIS A 183 10.74 -8.04 -15.16
C HIS A 183 11.17 -9.34 -15.88
N HIS A 184 12.37 -9.83 -15.60
CA HIS A 184 12.88 -11.12 -16.07
C HIS A 184 12.98 -12.12 -14.92
N PRO A 185 12.95 -13.42 -15.18
CA PRO A 185 13.13 -14.44 -14.16
C PRO A 185 14.48 -14.30 -13.44
N VAL A 186 14.48 -14.46 -12.12
CA VAL A 186 15.67 -14.49 -11.26
C VAL A 186 15.87 -15.92 -10.78
N ALA A 187 17.04 -16.49 -11.01
CA ALA A 187 17.38 -17.85 -10.62
C ALA A 187 18.08 -17.86 -9.26
N PHE A 188 17.59 -18.69 -8.34
CA PHE A 188 18.16 -18.88 -7.00
C PHE A 188 18.94 -20.18 -6.88
N ALA A 189 18.70 -21.14 -7.76
CA ALA A 189 19.31 -22.47 -7.70
C ALA A 189 20.84 -22.41 -7.67
N GLY A 190 21.43 -23.06 -6.68
CA GLY A 190 22.88 -23.14 -6.49
C GLY A 190 23.53 -21.88 -5.93
N LYS A 191 22.76 -20.80 -5.66
CA LYS A 191 23.27 -19.53 -5.10
C LYS A 191 23.16 -19.50 -3.57
N ARG A 192 24.12 -18.78 -2.95
CA ARG A 192 24.02 -18.32 -1.58
C ARG A 192 23.28 -16.99 -1.60
N VAL A 193 22.12 -16.91 -0.97
CA VAL A 193 21.25 -15.75 -1.02
C VAL A 193 21.14 -15.11 0.36
N ALA A 194 21.20 -13.79 0.43
CA ALA A 194 20.85 -13.03 1.63
C ALA A 194 19.51 -12.31 1.41
N VAL A 195 18.58 -12.44 2.37
CA VAL A 195 17.38 -11.61 2.46
C VAL A 195 17.55 -10.64 3.63
N ILE A 196 17.54 -9.33 3.36
CA ILE A 196 17.62 -8.29 4.39
C ILE A 196 16.23 -7.76 4.67
N GLY A 197 15.71 -8.04 5.87
CA GLY A 197 14.39 -7.59 6.32
C GLY A 197 13.33 -8.70 6.37
N THR A 198 12.57 -8.69 7.47
CA THR A 198 11.52 -9.65 7.81
C THR A 198 10.16 -8.96 8.01
N GLY A 199 9.87 -7.96 7.17
CA GLY A 199 8.52 -7.43 6.97
C GLY A 199 7.74 -8.26 5.95
N SER A 200 6.56 -7.77 5.51
CA SER A 200 5.66 -8.53 4.60
C SER A 200 6.38 -9.12 3.38
N SER A 201 7.23 -8.33 2.70
CA SER A 201 7.96 -8.83 1.53
C SER A 201 8.97 -9.92 1.88
N GLY A 202 9.75 -9.74 2.98
CA GLY A 202 10.72 -10.74 3.42
C GLY A 202 10.06 -12.06 3.83
N ILE A 203 8.95 -11.97 4.56
CA ILE A 203 8.16 -13.14 4.98
C ILE A 203 7.65 -13.95 3.77
N GLN A 204 7.26 -13.28 2.69
CA GLN A 204 6.80 -13.94 1.47
C GLN A 204 7.95 -14.47 0.59
N ILE A 205 9.11 -13.79 0.58
CA ILE A 205 10.29 -14.18 -0.20
C ILE A 205 10.97 -15.42 0.39
N VAL A 206 11.14 -15.45 1.72
CA VAL A 206 11.94 -16.47 2.43
C VAL A 206 11.54 -17.89 2.07
N PRO A 207 10.25 -18.32 2.11
CA PRO A 207 9.88 -19.69 1.79
C PRO A 207 10.26 -20.10 0.35
N VAL A 208 10.02 -19.21 -0.61
CA VAL A 208 10.29 -19.49 -2.03
C VAL A 208 11.78 -19.61 -2.32
N VAL A 209 12.58 -18.75 -1.72
CA VAL A 209 14.04 -18.77 -1.89
C VAL A 209 14.65 -19.96 -1.13
N ALA A 210 14.15 -20.30 0.07
CA ALA A 210 14.60 -21.42 0.87
C ALA A 210 14.51 -22.77 0.14
N GLU A 211 13.50 -22.92 -0.73
CA GLU A 211 13.31 -24.14 -1.53
C GLU A 211 14.35 -24.31 -2.63
N GLN A 212 14.93 -23.22 -3.13
CA GLN A 212 15.72 -23.21 -4.37
C GLN A 212 17.20 -22.90 -4.13
N ALA A 213 17.51 -22.05 -3.14
CA ALA A 213 18.87 -21.59 -2.89
C ALA A 213 19.76 -22.71 -2.33
N ALA A 214 21.06 -22.68 -2.66
CA ALA A 214 22.04 -23.53 -2.00
C ALA A 214 22.14 -23.22 -0.52
N HIS A 215 22.10 -21.94 -0.16
CA HIS A 215 21.97 -21.47 1.22
C HIS A 215 21.27 -20.12 1.27
N LEU A 216 20.40 -19.93 2.28
CA LEU A 216 19.67 -18.70 2.54
C LEU A 216 20.07 -18.11 3.90
N HIS A 217 20.58 -16.89 3.91
CA HIS A 217 20.81 -16.10 5.12
C HIS A 217 19.71 -15.05 5.27
N VAL A 218 18.94 -15.09 6.36
CA VAL A 218 17.84 -14.15 6.64
C VAL A 218 18.28 -13.15 7.69
N PHE A 219 18.54 -11.91 7.30
CA PHE A 219 18.97 -10.82 8.17
C PHE A 219 17.76 -10.13 8.79
N GLN A 220 17.53 -10.39 10.06
CA GLN A 220 16.41 -9.89 10.85
C GLN A 220 16.84 -8.84 11.85
N ARG A 221 16.23 -7.64 11.82
CA ARG A 221 16.40 -6.65 12.90
C ARG A 221 15.30 -6.74 13.95
N THR A 222 14.07 -6.95 13.52
CA THR A 222 12.91 -7.03 14.39
C THR A 222 12.01 -8.16 13.90
N PRO A 223 11.77 -9.19 14.70
CA PRO A 223 10.85 -10.25 14.31
C PRO A 223 9.42 -9.70 14.12
N SER A 224 8.68 -10.29 13.23
CA SER A 224 7.29 -9.92 12.93
C SER A 224 6.33 -11.03 13.33
N PHE A 225 5.19 -10.67 13.91
CA PHE A 225 4.08 -11.61 14.01
C PHE A 225 3.62 -11.98 12.62
N THR A 226 3.58 -13.27 12.31
CA THR A 226 2.91 -13.81 11.14
C THR A 226 1.80 -14.74 11.57
N LEU A 227 0.80 -14.89 10.73
CA LEU A 227 -0.36 -15.74 10.95
C LEU A 227 -0.55 -16.64 9.74
N PRO A 228 -0.97 -17.90 9.92
CA PRO A 228 -1.05 -18.83 8.81
C PRO A 228 -2.09 -18.36 7.78
N MET A 229 -1.70 -18.30 6.52
CA MET A 229 -2.58 -17.92 5.42
C MET A 229 -3.64 -18.99 5.16
N ARG A 230 -3.26 -20.26 5.21
CA ARG A 230 -4.12 -21.40 4.86
C ARG A 230 -4.75 -21.22 3.48
N ASN A 231 -3.95 -20.74 2.52
CA ASN A 231 -4.41 -20.54 1.16
C ASN A 231 -4.82 -21.85 0.50
N ARG A 232 -5.83 -21.76 -0.36
CA ARG A 232 -6.37 -22.93 -1.08
C ARG A 232 -7.00 -22.51 -2.39
N PRO A 233 -7.10 -23.40 -3.37
CA PRO A 233 -7.90 -23.15 -4.55
C PRO A 233 -9.35 -22.82 -4.18
N LEU A 234 -9.98 -21.95 -4.93
CA LEU A 234 -11.40 -21.66 -4.78
C LEU A 234 -12.24 -22.74 -5.45
N ASP A 235 -13.20 -23.26 -4.71
CA ASP A 235 -14.18 -24.21 -5.25
C ASP A 235 -15.08 -23.53 -6.28
N PRO A 236 -15.28 -24.10 -7.49
CA PRO A 236 -16.12 -23.50 -8.53
C PRO A 236 -17.58 -23.26 -8.11
N ASP A 237 -18.17 -24.16 -7.30
CA ASP A 237 -19.54 -23.99 -6.80
C ASP A 237 -19.62 -22.82 -5.81
N PHE A 238 -18.60 -22.70 -4.95
CA PHE A 238 -18.45 -21.56 -4.06
C PHE A 238 -18.32 -20.26 -4.86
N VAL A 239 -17.46 -20.20 -5.88
CA VAL A 239 -17.31 -19.03 -6.76
C VAL A 239 -18.64 -18.68 -7.43
N GLY A 240 -19.34 -19.68 -7.98
CA GLY A 240 -20.65 -19.48 -8.59
C GLY A 240 -21.69 -18.94 -7.58
N HIS A 241 -21.64 -19.41 -6.33
CA HIS A 241 -22.49 -18.89 -5.26
C HIS A 241 -22.15 -17.41 -4.96
N ILE A 242 -20.89 -17.08 -4.78
CA ILE A 242 -20.43 -15.71 -4.50
C ILE A 242 -20.84 -14.75 -5.62
N LYS A 243 -20.62 -15.12 -6.89
CA LYS A 243 -20.98 -14.29 -8.04
C LYS A 243 -22.48 -13.93 -8.06
N ARG A 244 -23.36 -14.88 -7.75
CA ARG A 244 -24.82 -14.63 -7.65
C ARG A 244 -25.19 -13.70 -6.49
N HIS A 245 -24.35 -13.59 -5.44
CA HIS A 245 -24.63 -12.82 -4.24
C HIS A 245 -23.78 -11.54 -4.11
N TYR A 246 -22.95 -11.21 -5.10
CA TYR A 246 -22.11 -10.02 -5.06
C TYR A 246 -22.85 -8.74 -4.65
N PRO A 247 -24.06 -8.42 -5.15
CA PRO A 247 -24.73 -7.18 -4.74
C PRO A 247 -24.93 -7.08 -3.21
N GLY A 248 -25.36 -8.15 -2.56
CA GLY A 248 -25.54 -8.18 -1.11
C GLY A 248 -24.21 -8.18 -0.35
N LEU A 249 -23.22 -8.97 -0.80
CA LEU A 249 -21.90 -9.04 -0.20
C LEU A 249 -21.18 -7.68 -0.27
N ARG A 250 -21.24 -7.00 -1.42
CA ARG A 250 -20.66 -5.67 -1.61
C ARG A 250 -21.35 -4.61 -0.76
N ALA A 251 -22.67 -4.69 -0.60
CA ALA A 251 -23.39 -3.80 0.31
C ALA A 251 -22.91 -3.97 1.76
N VAL A 252 -22.77 -5.21 2.25
CA VAL A 252 -22.22 -5.49 3.58
C VAL A 252 -20.76 -4.98 3.69
N ALA A 253 -19.91 -5.27 2.71
CA ALA A 253 -18.51 -4.86 2.73
C ALA A 253 -18.34 -3.34 2.81
N ARG A 254 -19.14 -2.57 2.05
CA ARG A 254 -19.10 -1.09 2.06
C ARG A 254 -19.42 -0.49 3.42
N HIS A 255 -20.20 -1.16 4.26
CA HIS A 255 -20.56 -0.70 5.61
C HIS A 255 -19.77 -1.39 6.73
N SER A 256 -18.88 -2.33 6.38
CA SER A 256 -18.05 -3.02 7.36
C SER A 256 -16.88 -2.17 7.87
N LEU A 257 -16.23 -2.64 8.93
CA LEU A 257 -15.05 -1.97 9.51
C LEU A 257 -13.88 -1.91 8.53
N THR A 258 -13.65 -3.00 7.78
CA THR A 258 -12.43 -3.18 6.96
C THR A 258 -12.70 -3.27 5.46
N GLY A 259 -13.94 -3.19 4.99
CA GLY A 259 -14.27 -3.39 3.58
C GLY A 259 -14.30 -4.85 3.15
N GLY A 260 -14.60 -5.77 4.06
CA GLY A 260 -14.77 -7.19 3.80
C GLY A 260 -16.01 -7.75 4.50
N VAL A 261 -16.43 -8.95 4.10
CA VAL A 261 -17.65 -9.59 4.60
C VAL A 261 -17.43 -10.49 5.84
N ARG A 262 -16.21 -10.53 6.37
CA ARG A 262 -15.92 -11.39 7.53
C ARG A 262 -16.62 -10.90 8.81
N PRO A 263 -17.06 -11.84 9.66
CA PRO A 263 -17.62 -11.49 10.97
C PRO A 263 -16.57 -10.83 11.87
N ILE A 264 -16.99 -9.81 12.62
CA ILE A 264 -16.20 -9.20 13.69
C ILE A 264 -17.00 -9.34 14.98
N SER A 265 -16.38 -9.95 15.98
CA SER A 265 -16.98 -10.14 17.30
C SER A 265 -17.19 -8.80 18.01
N SER A 266 -18.32 -8.64 18.68
CA SER A 266 -18.56 -7.52 19.61
C SER A 266 -18.11 -7.84 21.03
N ARG A 267 -17.66 -9.07 21.33
CA ARG A 267 -17.27 -9.52 22.67
C ARG A 267 -15.85 -9.11 23.01
N PRO A 268 -15.59 -8.39 24.13
CA PRO A 268 -14.24 -8.23 24.67
C PRO A 268 -13.61 -9.57 25.05
N LEU A 269 -12.28 -9.68 25.00
CA LEU A 269 -11.58 -10.94 25.26
C LEU A 269 -11.89 -11.50 26.66
N PHE A 270 -11.89 -10.66 27.70
CA PHE A 270 -12.14 -11.08 29.07
C PHE A 270 -13.60 -11.35 29.41
N SER A 271 -14.54 -11.09 28.49
CA SER A 271 -15.94 -11.51 28.62
C SER A 271 -16.17 -12.98 28.29
N VAL A 272 -15.13 -13.66 27.82
CA VAL A 272 -15.12 -15.06 27.37
C VAL A 272 -14.26 -15.88 28.33
N SER A 273 -14.67 -17.13 28.65
CA SER A 273 -13.87 -17.99 29.54
C SER A 273 -12.51 -18.34 28.95
N PRO A 274 -11.49 -18.66 29.78
CA PRO A 274 -10.18 -19.06 29.28
C PRO A 274 -10.24 -20.21 28.26
N GLU A 275 -11.03 -21.22 28.51
CA GLU A 275 -11.17 -22.42 27.66
C GLU A 275 -11.80 -22.06 26.30
N GLU A 276 -12.82 -21.17 26.32
CA GLU A 276 -13.45 -20.69 25.08
C GLU A 276 -12.50 -19.80 24.28
N ARG A 277 -11.70 -18.96 24.95
CA ARG A 277 -10.67 -18.12 24.27
C ARG A 277 -9.67 -19.00 23.52
N GLU A 278 -9.12 -20.01 24.20
CA GLU A 278 -8.14 -20.92 23.61
C GLU A 278 -8.75 -21.66 22.41
N ARG A 279 -9.97 -22.18 22.54
CA ARG A 279 -10.68 -22.83 21.45
C ARG A 279 -10.88 -21.90 20.24
N LEU A 280 -11.30 -20.65 20.47
CA LEU A 280 -11.50 -19.67 19.39
C LEU A 280 -10.19 -19.28 18.70
N MET A 281 -9.12 -19.10 19.46
CA MET A 281 -7.80 -18.80 18.90
C MET A 281 -7.25 -20.00 18.10
N GLU A 282 -7.42 -21.21 18.60
CA GLU A 282 -7.01 -22.42 17.87
C GLU A 282 -7.82 -22.60 16.58
N GLU A 283 -9.13 -22.41 16.61
CA GLU A 283 -9.97 -22.44 15.41
C GLU A 283 -9.52 -21.40 14.37
N ALA A 284 -9.22 -20.17 14.80
CA ALA A 284 -8.70 -19.14 13.91
C ALA A 284 -7.34 -19.52 13.30
N TRP A 285 -6.46 -20.11 14.09
CA TRP A 285 -5.15 -20.60 13.63
C TRP A 285 -5.27 -21.69 12.56
N GLN A 286 -6.25 -22.58 12.71
CA GLN A 286 -6.46 -23.67 11.76
C GLN A 286 -7.14 -23.22 10.46
N HIS A 287 -7.96 -22.16 10.50
CA HIS A 287 -8.72 -21.72 9.33
C HIS A 287 -8.00 -20.64 8.51
N SER A 288 -7.62 -19.54 9.11
CA SER A 288 -6.82 -18.46 8.52
C SER A 288 -6.52 -17.39 9.55
N GLY A 289 -5.30 -16.89 9.55
CA GLY A 289 -4.86 -15.80 10.44
C GLY A 289 -5.67 -14.51 10.34
N LEU A 290 -6.37 -14.25 9.22
CA LEU A 290 -7.28 -13.10 9.13
C LEU A 290 -8.41 -13.14 10.16
N ALA A 291 -8.84 -14.32 10.60
CA ALA A 291 -9.88 -14.47 11.61
C ALA A 291 -9.49 -13.83 12.95
N PHE A 292 -8.20 -13.80 13.30
CA PHE A 292 -7.73 -13.20 14.55
C PHE A 292 -8.11 -11.72 14.71
N LEU A 293 -8.11 -10.94 13.61
CA LEU A 293 -8.48 -9.51 13.65
C LEU A 293 -9.95 -9.28 14.07
N GLY A 294 -10.78 -10.31 13.99
CA GLY A 294 -12.20 -10.22 14.32
C GLY A 294 -12.62 -11.05 15.54
N LEU A 295 -11.71 -11.74 16.23
CA LEU A 295 -12.06 -12.64 17.33
C LEU A 295 -12.63 -11.92 18.55
N PHE A 296 -12.04 -10.78 18.91
CA PHE A 296 -12.44 -9.99 20.07
C PHE A 296 -12.45 -8.50 19.73
N SER A 297 -13.36 -7.75 20.36
CA SER A 297 -13.59 -6.34 20.02
C SER A 297 -12.54 -5.37 20.56
N ASP A 298 -11.72 -5.80 21.51
CA ASP A 298 -10.83 -4.93 22.30
C ASP A 298 -9.34 -5.16 22.06
N LEU A 299 -8.96 -6.00 21.09
CA LEU A 299 -7.55 -6.35 20.84
C LEU A 299 -6.63 -5.17 20.48
N LEU A 300 -7.18 -4.12 19.91
CA LEU A 300 -6.41 -2.93 19.55
C LEU A 300 -6.52 -1.79 20.55
N THR A 301 -7.28 -1.97 21.64
CA THR A 301 -7.54 -0.93 22.67
C THR A 301 -7.22 -1.39 24.07
N ASN A 302 -7.07 -2.68 24.30
CA ASN A 302 -6.76 -3.29 25.59
C ASN A 302 -5.43 -4.06 25.50
N ALA A 303 -4.40 -3.54 26.18
CA ALA A 303 -3.06 -4.13 26.14
C ALA A 303 -2.99 -5.54 26.76
N GLU A 304 -3.77 -5.81 27.82
CA GLU A 304 -3.81 -7.11 28.46
C GLU A 304 -4.48 -8.15 27.55
N ALA A 305 -5.59 -7.79 26.91
CA ALA A 305 -6.25 -8.65 25.94
C ALA A 305 -5.36 -8.92 24.71
N ASN A 306 -4.64 -7.92 24.26
CA ASN A 306 -3.67 -8.03 23.16
C ASN A 306 -2.54 -9.00 23.50
N GLU A 307 -2.00 -8.92 24.74
CA GLU A 307 -0.90 -9.78 25.18
C GLU A 307 -1.32 -11.26 25.26
N VAL A 308 -2.55 -11.58 25.65
CA VAL A 308 -3.07 -12.96 25.63
C VAL A 308 -3.02 -13.56 24.23
N VAL A 309 -3.44 -12.80 23.21
CA VAL A 309 -3.37 -13.26 21.83
C VAL A 309 -1.93 -13.31 21.32
N ALA A 310 -1.10 -12.35 21.72
CA ALA A 310 0.33 -12.35 21.39
C ALA A 310 1.06 -13.58 21.96
N ASP A 311 0.75 -13.95 23.20
CA ASP A 311 1.33 -15.14 23.86
C ASP A 311 0.89 -16.44 23.18
N PHE A 312 -0.37 -16.54 22.77
CA PHE A 312 -0.84 -17.67 21.98
C PHE A 312 -0.02 -17.81 20.68
N VAL A 313 0.15 -16.71 19.92
CA VAL A 313 0.92 -16.75 18.66
C VAL A 313 2.40 -17.05 18.92
N ARG A 314 3.00 -16.53 20.01
CA ARG A 314 4.38 -16.87 20.41
C ARG A 314 4.53 -18.37 20.73
N GLY A 315 3.53 -18.95 21.39
CA GLY A 315 3.47 -20.40 21.61
C GLY A 315 3.50 -21.19 20.31
N LYS A 316 2.71 -20.75 19.32
CA LYS A 316 2.68 -21.38 18.01
C LYS A 316 4.00 -21.29 17.24
N ILE A 317 4.74 -20.18 17.38
CA ILE A 317 6.09 -20.07 16.80
C ILE A 317 7.02 -21.12 17.42
N ALA A 318 6.97 -21.29 18.75
CA ALA A 318 7.78 -22.28 19.46
C ALA A 318 7.39 -23.73 19.14
N GLU A 319 6.14 -23.99 18.75
CA GLU A 319 5.68 -25.30 18.28
C GLU A 319 6.18 -25.66 16.88
N VAL A 320 6.34 -24.64 15.99
CA VAL A 320 6.68 -24.82 14.58
C VAL A 320 8.18 -24.86 14.34
N VAL A 321 8.97 -24.08 15.07
CA VAL A 321 10.43 -23.97 14.88
C VAL A 321 11.16 -24.94 15.78
N ASP A 322 11.87 -25.89 15.18
CA ASP A 322 12.51 -27.01 15.89
C ASP A 322 13.66 -26.58 16.81
N ASP A 323 14.48 -25.60 16.37
CA ASP A 323 15.59 -25.09 17.19
C ASP A 323 15.11 -24.01 18.17
N PRO A 324 15.22 -24.25 19.52
CA PRO A 324 14.69 -23.30 20.50
C PRO A 324 15.34 -21.92 20.48
N ASP A 325 16.62 -21.79 20.08
CA ASP A 325 17.28 -20.50 19.98
C ASP A 325 16.76 -19.69 18.77
N THR A 326 16.61 -20.35 17.64
CA THR A 326 15.98 -19.76 16.44
C THR A 326 14.52 -19.37 16.72
N ALA A 327 13.74 -20.24 17.38
CA ALA A 327 12.38 -19.94 17.81
C ALA A 327 12.31 -18.68 18.70
N ARG A 328 13.22 -18.58 19.68
CA ARG A 328 13.34 -17.40 20.57
C ARG A 328 13.63 -16.12 19.78
N ARG A 329 14.54 -16.16 18.81
CA ARG A 329 14.92 -15.01 17.97
C ARG A 329 13.83 -14.61 17.00
N LEU A 330 13.04 -15.55 16.48
CA LEU A 330 11.89 -15.30 15.62
C LEU A 330 10.66 -14.81 16.39
N THR A 331 10.62 -14.96 17.71
CA THR A 331 9.49 -14.58 18.56
C THR A 331 9.42 -13.06 18.74
N PRO A 332 8.36 -12.38 18.30
CA PRO A 332 8.20 -10.94 18.47
C PRO A 332 7.97 -10.55 19.93
N ARG A 333 8.69 -9.52 20.39
CA ARG A 333 8.56 -8.95 21.74
C ARG A 333 8.63 -7.43 21.66
N GLY A 334 8.10 -6.74 22.68
CA GLY A 334 8.25 -5.30 22.83
C GLY A 334 7.31 -4.46 21.95
N TYR A 335 6.33 -5.08 21.30
CA TYR A 335 5.25 -4.35 20.65
C TYR A 335 3.97 -5.22 20.59
N PRO A 336 2.76 -4.59 20.63
CA PRO A 336 1.50 -5.31 20.58
C PRO A 336 1.29 -6.02 19.23
N ILE A 337 0.73 -7.23 19.27
CA ILE A 337 0.26 -7.89 18.04
C ILE A 337 -0.80 -6.99 17.36
N PHE A 338 -0.84 -6.95 16.03
CA PHE A 338 -1.69 -6.07 15.19
C PHE A 338 -1.31 -4.58 15.18
N ALA A 339 -0.47 -4.08 16.10
CA ALA A 339 0.06 -2.71 16.02
C ALA A 339 1.02 -2.52 14.82
N ARG A 340 1.54 -3.60 14.28
CA ARG A 340 2.06 -3.73 12.91
C ARG A 340 1.08 -4.61 12.13
N ARG A 341 0.95 -4.37 10.80
CA ARG A 341 0.14 -5.28 9.99
C ARG A 341 0.65 -6.72 10.17
N PRO A 342 -0.16 -7.64 10.70
CA PRO A 342 0.23 -9.04 10.73
C PRO A 342 0.27 -9.56 9.30
N CYS A 343 1.39 -10.18 8.94
CA CYS A 343 1.51 -10.79 7.63
C CYS A 343 0.82 -12.15 7.65
N LEU A 344 0.14 -12.50 6.57
CA LEU A 344 -0.25 -13.89 6.36
C LEU A 344 0.92 -14.61 5.67
N ASP A 345 1.36 -15.70 6.25
CA ASP A 345 2.48 -16.47 5.73
C ASP A 345 2.07 -17.82 5.16
N THR A 346 2.96 -18.33 4.31
CA THR A 346 2.92 -19.69 3.82
C THR A 346 4.29 -20.31 4.10
N GLN A 347 4.41 -21.08 5.20
CA GLN A 347 5.63 -21.79 5.60
C GLN A 347 6.83 -20.89 5.96
N TYR A 348 6.60 -19.66 6.44
CA TYR A 348 7.70 -18.77 6.83
C TYR A 348 8.51 -19.34 8.00
N TYR A 349 7.85 -19.74 9.08
CA TYR A 349 8.54 -20.30 10.26
C TYR A 349 9.12 -21.68 9.97
N GLU A 350 8.42 -22.52 9.24
CA GLU A 350 8.88 -23.85 8.82
C GLU A 350 10.14 -23.77 7.95
N SER A 351 10.35 -22.67 7.24
CA SER A 351 11.56 -22.47 6.43
C SER A 351 12.84 -22.50 7.28
N PHE A 352 12.78 -22.10 8.56
CA PHE A 352 13.92 -22.08 9.45
C PHE A 352 14.31 -23.46 10.03
N ASN A 353 13.50 -24.50 9.78
CA ASN A 353 13.83 -25.90 10.10
C ASN A 353 14.67 -26.58 8.99
N ARG A 354 14.94 -25.85 7.88
CA ARG A 354 15.74 -26.38 6.77
C ARG A 354 17.23 -26.17 7.05
N GLU A 355 18.06 -27.16 6.74
CA GLU A 355 19.53 -27.10 6.93
C GLU A 355 20.20 -25.98 6.12
N ASN A 356 19.57 -25.57 5.01
CA ASN A 356 20.08 -24.51 4.14
C ASN A 356 19.56 -23.10 4.50
N VAL A 357 18.95 -22.90 5.66
CA VAL A 357 18.46 -21.58 6.10
C VAL A 357 19.10 -21.19 7.43
N THR A 358 19.67 -20.00 7.48
CA THR A 358 20.27 -19.43 8.69
C THR A 358 19.66 -18.09 9.02
N LEU A 359 19.17 -17.94 10.25
CA LEU A 359 18.72 -16.66 10.80
C LEU A 359 19.92 -15.86 11.31
N MET A 360 20.05 -14.62 10.81
CA MET A 360 21.05 -13.64 11.24
C MET A 360 20.36 -12.54 12.06
N ASP A 361 20.57 -12.53 13.37
CA ASP A 361 19.97 -11.52 14.26
C ASP A 361 20.79 -10.23 14.25
N CYS A 362 20.29 -9.21 13.54
CA CYS A 362 20.95 -7.91 13.43
C CYS A 362 20.85 -7.04 14.69
N LEU A 363 20.15 -7.45 15.75
CA LEU A 363 20.21 -6.80 17.05
C LEU A 363 21.43 -7.28 17.84
N GLU A 364 21.74 -8.57 17.75
CA GLU A 364 22.92 -9.16 18.38
C GLU A 364 24.18 -8.89 17.55
N ASP A 365 24.12 -9.10 16.23
CA ASP A 365 25.24 -8.95 15.29
C ASP A 365 24.87 -8.05 14.10
N PRO A 366 24.92 -6.70 14.25
CA PRO A 366 24.49 -5.74 13.25
C PRO A 366 25.31 -5.82 11.96
N ILE A 367 24.64 -5.58 10.82
CA ILE A 367 25.29 -5.34 9.53
C ILE A 367 26.14 -4.06 9.63
N VAL A 368 27.41 -4.16 9.24
CA VAL A 368 28.36 -3.03 9.19
C VAL A 368 28.47 -2.49 7.76
N GLU A 369 28.66 -3.38 6.78
CA GLU A 369 28.78 -3.01 5.37
C GLU A 369 28.41 -4.19 4.46
N ILE A 370 28.17 -3.87 3.21
CA ILE A 370 28.17 -4.84 2.10
C ILE A 370 29.55 -4.81 1.47
N THR A 371 30.21 -5.98 1.39
CA THR A 371 31.52 -6.13 0.75
C THR A 371 31.35 -6.54 -0.71
N GLU A 372 32.45 -6.64 -1.45
CA GLU A 372 32.45 -7.19 -2.81
C GLU A 372 31.88 -8.63 -2.86
N HIS A 373 32.05 -9.41 -1.78
CA HIS A 373 31.72 -10.84 -1.76
C HIS A 373 30.54 -11.19 -0.86
N GLY A 374 29.94 -10.22 -0.16
CA GLY A 374 28.83 -10.53 0.76
C GLY A 374 28.47 -9.43 1.75
N ILE A 375 28.10 -9.85 2.95
CA ILE A 375 27.65 -8.95 4.02
C ILE A 375 28.55 -9.13 5.23
N ARG A 376 29.19 -8.04 5.66
CA ARG A 376 29.96 -8.00 6.90
C ARG A 376 29.09 -7.51 8.05
N THR A 377 28.99 -8.35 9.06
CA THR A 377 28.44 -7.98 10.36
C THR A 377 29.58 -7.56 11.30
N ARG A 378 29.26 -7.23 12.54
CA ARG A 378 30.29 -6.90 13.54
C ARG A 378 31.20 -8.08 13.80
N GLU A 379 30.68 -9.32 13.81
CA GLU A 379 31.41 -10.52 14.24
C GLU A 379 31.98 -11.34 13.07
N ARG A 380 31.38 -11.26 11.88
CA ARG A 380 31.75 -12.14 10.77
C ARG A 380 31.46 -11.53 9.39
N GLU A 381 31.99 -12.16 8.37
CA GLU A 381 31.60 -11.90 6.98
C GLU A 381 30.86 -13.11 6.41
N VAL A 382 29.67 -12.87 5.87
CA VAL A 382 28.82 -13.87 5.24
C VAL A 382 28.95 -13.71 3.73
N GLN A 383 29.52 -14.69 3.07
CA GLN A 383 29.66 -14.67 1.61
C GLN A 383 28.34 -15.04 0.95
N VAL A 384 27.90 -14.22 0.00
CA VAL A 384 26.68 -14.44 -0.76
C VAL A 384 26.85 -14.04 -2.23
N ASP A 385 26.10 -14.68 -3.09
CA ASP A 385 26.12 -14.43 -4.52
C ASP A 385 24.96 -13.47 -4.91
N MET A 386 23.96 -13.34 -4.01
CA MET A 386 22.80 -12.49 -4.23
C MET A 386 22.31 -11.88 -2.91
N ILE A 387 21.90 -10.61 -2.98
CA ILE A 387 21.26 -9.89 -1.88
C ILE A 387 19.86 -9.43 -2.32
N ILE A 388 18.84 -9.76 -1.53
CA ILE A 388 17.47 -9.29 -1.70
C ILE A 388 17.15 -8.33 -0.55
N ALA A 389 17.02 -7.05 -0.86
CA ALA A 389 16.69 -6.03 0.12
C ALA A 389 15.17 -5.85 0.23
N ALA A 390 14.57 -6.47 1.26
CA ALA A 390 13.15 -6.38 1.61
C ALA A 390 12.94 -5.33 2.71
N ILE A 391 13.46 -4.13 2.52
CA ILE A 391 13.62 -3.07 3.53
C ILE A 391 12.43 -2.09 3.60
N GLY A 392 11.39 -2.30 2.79
CA GLY A 392 10.13 -1.56 2.82
C GLY A 392 10.16 -0.23 2.07
N TYR A 393 9.18 0.63 2.41
CA TYR A 393 8.82 1.82 1.66
C TYR A 393 8.83 3.07 2.53
N ASP A 394 8.95 4.24 1.91
CA ASP A 394 8.51 5.51 2.49
C ASP A 394 6.98 5.61 2.33
N ALA A 395 6.28 5.03 3.30
CA ALA A 395 4.84 4.80 3.21
C ALA A 395 4.01 6.07 3.43
N LEU A 396 2.78 6.06 2.94
CA LEU A 396 1.71 7.03 3.09
C LEU A 396 1.97 8.38 2.41
N THR A 397 3.04 9.07 2.74
CA THR A 397 3.36 10.42 2.24
C THR A 397 4.47 10.44 1.21
N GLY A 398 5.33 9.41 1.18
CA GLY A 398 6.55 9.39 0.37
C GLY A 398 6.31 9.59 -1.13
N ALA A 399 5.24 9.01 -1.67
CA ALA A 399 4.92 9.15 -3.09
C ALA A 399 4.67 10.62 -3.49
N MET A 400 3.82 11.32 -2.74
CA MET A 400 3.54 12.74 -3.01
C MET A 400 4.73 13.65 -2.68
N LEU A 401 5.46 13.36 -1.60
CA LEU A 401 6.66 14.13 -1.22
C LEU A 401 7.86 13.92 -2.16
N SER A 402 7.83 12.89 -3.00
CA SER A 402 8.85 12.68 -4.05
C SER A 402 8.66 13.59 -5.27
N ILE A 403 7.50 14.24 -5.38
CA ILE A 403 7.17 15.21 -6.44
C ILE A 403 7.29 16.62 -5.85
N ASP A 404 7.79 17.59 -6.63
CA ASP A 404 7.81 19.00 -6.21
C ASP A 404 6.42 19.61 -6.41
N ILE A 405 5.57 19.55 -5.37
CA ILE A 405 4.17 20.02 -5.43
C ILE A 405 4.09 21.39 -4.75
N LYS A 406 3.62 22.39 -5.51
CA LYS A 406 3.40 23.77 -5.04
C LYS A 406 1.95 24.17 -5.29
N GLY A 407 1.22 24.47 -4.23
CA GLY A 407 -0.16 24.96 -4.25
C GLY A 407 -0.29 26.47 -4.40
N LYS A 408 -1.44 26.99 -3.99
CA LYS A 408 -1.83 28.42 -4.05
C LYS A 408 -0.74 29.31 -3.43
N GLY A 409 -0.34 30.36 -4.14
CA GLY A 409 0.73 31.26 -3.73
C GLY A 409 2.11 30.60 -3.64
N GLY A 410 2.38 29.51 -4.35
CA GLY A 410 3.65 28.78 -4.34
C GLY A 410 3.91 27.97 -3.06
N ARG A 411 2.89 27.70 -2.25
CA ARG A 411 2.99 26.91 -1.00
C ARG A 411 3.51 25.50 -1.26
N SER A 412 4.65 25.13 -0.71
CA SER A 412 5.24 23.81 -0.86
C SER A 412 4.49 22.74 -0.03
N LEU A 413 4.14 21.60 -0.64
CA LEU A 413 3.59 20.45 0.08
C LEU A 413 4.57 19.88 1.10
N LYS A 414 5.88 19.89 0.80
CA LYS A 414 6.91 19.44 1.75
C LYS A 414 6.90 20.28 3.03
N GLN A 415 6.69 21.61 2.90
CA GLN A 415 6.58 22.49 4.06
C GLN A 415 5.27 22.26 4.81
N LYS A 416 4.13 22.12 4.11
CA LYS A 416 2.83 21.84 4.74
C LYS A 416 2.85 20.52 5.51
N TRP A 417 3.55 19.51 5.01
CA TRP A 417 3.63 18.17 5.61
C TRP A 417 4.90 17.93 6.44
N ALA A 418 5.63 19.01 6.81
CA ALA A 418 6.86 18.89 7.60
C ALA A 418 6.66 18.14 8.94
N ASP A 419 5.51 18.36 9.57
CA ASP A 419 5.12 17.70 10.84
C ASP A 419 4.23 16.45 10.63
N GLY A 420 4.09 15.99 9.38
CA GLY A 420 3.26 14.82 9.00
C GLY A 420 2.21 15.14 7.94
N GLY A 421 1.68 14.11 7.30
CA GLY A 421 0.65 14.26 6.27
C GLY A 421 -0.64 14.84 6.83
N ARG A 422 -1.15 15.90 6.22
CA ARG A 422 -2.38 16.60 6.59
C ARG A 422 -3.34 16.66 5.41
N SER A 423 -4.62 16.38 5.67
CA SER A 423 -5.70 16.53 4.70
C SER A 423 -7.05 16.56 5.40
N TYR A 424 -8.07 17.07 4.73
CA TYR A 424 -9.45 16.89 5.14
C TYR A 424 -10.01 15.63 4.48
N LEU A 425 -10.57 14.72 5.29
CA LEU A 425 -11.12 13.41 4.90
C LEU A 425 -10.11 12.45 4.19
N GLY A 426 -8.83 12.79 4.10
CA GLY A 426 -7.89 12.04 3.27
C GLY A 426 -8.00 12.34 1.77
N LEU A 427 -8.78 13.36 1.38
CA LEU A 427 -9.20 13.63 -0.01
C LEU A 427 -8.74 14.99 -0.55
N VAL A 428 -8.76 16.03 0.27
CA VAL A 428 -8.48 17.41 -0.13
C VAL A 428 -7.63 18.14 0.92
N MET A 429 -6.99 19.23 0.53
CA MET A 429 -6.10 20.00 1.41
C MET A 429 -6.35 21.51 1.29
N GLU A 430 -6.15 22.21 2.39
CA GLU A 430 -6.09 23.67 2.41
C GLU A 430 -4.82 24.16 1.67
N GLY A 431 -4.97 25.15 0.81
CA GLY A 431 -3.87 25.73 0.01
C GLY A 431 -3.51 24.96 -1.25
N PHE A 432 -4.26 23.89 -1.60
CA PHE A 432 -4.04 23.08 -2.81
C PHE A 432 -5.36 22.89 -3.57
N PRO A 433 -5.88 23.97 -4.20
CA PRO A 433 -7.18 23.91 -4.86
C PRO A 433 -7.23 22.86 -5.98
N ASN A 434 -8.34 22.15 -6.14
CA ASN A 434 -8.57 21.15 -7.19
C ASN A 434 -7.54 19.99 -7.23
N LEU A 435 -6.72 19.82 -6.18
CA LEU A 435 -5.86 18.66 -6.02
C LEU A 435 -6.55 17.67 -5.07
N PHE A 436 -6.91 16.52 -5.62
CA PHE A 436 -7.58 15.45 -4.89
C PHE A 436 -6.63 14.27 -4.67
N ILE A 437 -6.72 13.65 -3.49
CA ILE A 437 -5.88 12.52 -3.12
C ILE A 437 -6.73 11.25 -3.04
N ILE A 438 -6.33 10.20 -3.72
CA ILE A 438 -6.97 8.89 -3.64
C ILE A 438 -6.20 8.03 -2.65
N ALA A 439 -6.89 7.56 -1.59
CA ALA A 439 -6.30 6.84 -0.46
C ALA A 439 -5.17 7.60 0.27
N GLY A 440 -5.35 8.91 0.45
CA GLY A 440 -4.39 9.80 1.10
C GLY A 440 -4.22 9.57 2.61
N PRO A 441 -3.24 10.28 3.21
CA PRO A 441 -3.08 10.30 4.66
C PRO A 441 -4.34 10.88 5.32
N ASN A 442 -4.63 10.43 6.53
CA ASN A 442 -5.81 10.76 7.33
C ASN A 442 -7.14 10.14 6.85
N GLY A 443 -7.14 9.38 5.77
CA GLY A 443 -8.20 8.42 5.42
C GLY A 443 -7.96 7.05 6.08
N PRO A 444 -8.85 6.05 5.84
CA PRO A 444 -8.70 4.67 6.35
C PRO A 444 -7.43 3.95 5.88
N SER A 445 -6.92 4.31 4.70
CA SER A 445 -5.66 3.82 4.13
C SER A 445 -5.52 2.28 4.25
N ALA A 446 -4.37 1.79 4.71
CA ALA A 446 -4.03 0.35 4.78
C ALA A 446 -4.86 -0.46 5.81
N LEU A 447 -5.75 0.16 6.57
CA LEU A 447 -6.65 -0.53 7.51
C LEU A 447 -7.98 -0.93 6.86
N ALA A 448 -8.22 -0.53 5.61
CA ALA A 448 -9.38 -0.90 4.82
C ALA A 448 -8.97 -1.65 3.53
N ASN A 449 -9.93 -2.34 2.93
CA ASN A 449 -9.77 -2.87 1.57
C ASN A 449 -9.53 -1.71 0.60
N PHE A 450 -8.33 -1.66 0.02
CA PHE A 450 -7.93 -0.54 -0.84
C PHE A 450 -8.79 -0.36 -2.08
N ILE A 451 -9.34 -1.43 -2.66
CA ILE A 451 -10.16 -1.31 -3.87
C ILE A 451 -11.48 -0.61 -3.53
N LEU A 452 -12.18 -1.06 -2.49
CA LEU A 452 -13.41 -0.41 -2.04
C LEU A 452 -13.19 1.02 -1.50
N LEU A 453 -12.05 1.26 -0.85
CA LEU A 453 -11.66 2.60 -0.42
C LEU A 453 -11.42 3.52 -1.62
N ASN A 454 -10.73 3.02 -2.65
CA ASN A 454 -10.50 3.77 -3.89
C ASN A 454 -11.81 4.11 -4.61
N GLU A 455 -12.75 3.13 -4.71
CA GLU A 455 -14.08 3.39 -5.26
C GLU A 455 -14.78 4.52 -4.48
N GLN A 456 -14.83 4.42 -3.15
CA GLN A 456 -15.45 5.44 -2.28
C GLN A 456 -14.81 6.81 -2.47
N ASN A 457 -13.49 6.89 -2.55
CA ASN A 457 -12.79 8.16 -2.66
C ASN A 457 -12.99 8.78 -4.05
N VAL A 458 -12.89 7.97 -5.09
CA VAL A 458 -13.08 8.44 -6.47
C VAL A 458 -14.51 8.87 -6.73
N ASP A 459 -15.51 8.10 -6.23
CA ASP A 459 -16.93 8.51 -6.35
C ASP A 459 -17.16 9.87 -5.70
N TRP A 460 -16.70 10.05 -4.45
CA TRP A 460 -16.86 11.34 -3.75
C TRP A 460 -16.16 12.50 -4.48
N ILE A 461 -14.96 12.27 -5.03
CA ILE A 461 -14.21 13.27 -5.80
C ILE A 461 -14.95 13.62 -7.08
N CYS A 462 -15.43 12.62 -7.82
CA CYS A 462 -16.18 12.83 -9.06
C CYS A 462 -17.49 13.57 -8.82
N ASP A 463 -18.24 13.18 -7.78
CA ASP A 463 -19.49 13.86 -7.39
C ASP A 463 -19.22 15.33 -6.97
N CYS A 464 -18.09 15.60 -6.30
CA CYS A 464 -17.66 16.97 -5.99
C CYS A 464 -17.35 17.78 -7.26
N ILE A 465 -16.65 17.19 -8.23
CA ILE A 465 -16.37 17.83 -9.53
C ILE A 465 -17.67 18.09 -10.31
N GLU A 466 -18.62 17.15 -10.30
CA GLU A 466 -19.95 17.36 -10.90
C GLU A 466 -20.70 18.52 -10.24
N HIS A 467 -20.68 18.57 -8.91
CA HIS A 467 -21.25 19.69 -8.15
C HIS A 467 -20.61 21.03 -8.55
N MET A 468 -19.30 21.10 -8.66
CA MET A 468 -18.59 22.30 -9.11
C MET A 468 -19.04 22.74 -10.51
N ARG A 469 -19.04 21.81 -11.45
CA ARG A 469 -19.43 22.10 -12.85
C ARG A 469 -20.89 22.57 -12.96
N ALA A 470 -21.80 21.92 -12.23
CA ALA A 470 -23.21 22.27 -12.21
C ALA A 470 -23.49 23.69 -11.64
N ASN A 471 -22.61 24.17 -10.76
CA ASN A 471 -22.73 25.48 -10.11
C ASN A 471 -21.77 26.55 -10.66
N GLY A 472 -20.98 26.25 -11.71
CA GLY A 472 -20.03 27.18 -12.32
C GLY A 472 -18.86 27.55 -11.42
N LEU A 473 -18.49 26.67 -10.46
CA LEU A 473 -17.41 26.87 -9.52
C LEU A 473 -16.07 26.46 -10.16
N ARG A 474 -15.01 27.23 -9.92
CA ARG A 474 -13.72 27.07 -10.59
C ARG A 474 -12.69 26.35 -9.75
N ALA A 475 -12.76 26.53 -8.43
CA ALA A 475 -11.80 25.94 -7.52
C ALA A 475 -12.48 25.43 -6.24
N VAL A 476 -11.90 24.38 -5.64
CA VAL A 476 -12.30 23.81 -4.34
C VAL A 476 -11.10 23.45 -3.53
N GLN A 477 -11.09 23.80 -2.26
CA GLN A 477 -10.07 23.39 -1.28
C GLN A 477 -10.69 23.15 0.10
N ALA A 478 -9.95 22.50 1.00
CA ALA A 478 -10.41 22.37 2.38
C ALA A 478 -10.37 23.73 3.10
N LEU A 479 -11.36 23.99 3.94
CA LEU A 479 -11.27 25.08 4.93
C LEU A 479 -10.21 24.73 5.98
N PRO A 480 -9.36 25.69 6.41
CA PRO A 480 -8.33 25.46 7.43
C PRO A 480 -8.89 24.79 8.69
N ASP A 481 -9.98 25.33 9.22
CA ASP A 481 -10.62 24.81 10.46
C ASP A 481 -11.19 23.39 10.28
N ALA A 482 -11.68 23.05 9.10
CA ALA A 482 -12.20 21.71 8.81
C ALA A 482 -11.06 20.70 8.73
N GLU A 483 -9.96 21.04 8.07
CA GLU A 483 -8.75 20.21 8.05
C GLU A 483 -8.23 20.00 9.47
N ASP A 484 -8.13 21.06 10.29
CA ASP A 484 -7.67 20.96 11.67
C ASP A 484 -8.59 20.12 12.56
N ARG A 485 -9.92 20.27 12.44
CA ARG A 485 -10.88 19.43 13.18
C ARG A 485 -10.75 17.96 12.79
N TRP A 486 -10.58 17.68 11.50
CA TRP A 486 -10.39 16.32 11.00
C TRP A 486 -9.09 15.71 11.53
N MET A 487 -7.98 16.46 11.46
CA MET A 487 -6.68 16.04 12.00
C MET A 487 -6.77 15.69 13.49
N ARG A 488 -7.41 16.55 14.30
CA ARG A 488 -7.64 16.25 15.73
C ARG A 488 -8.42 14.96 15.92
N LYS A 489 -9.52 14.76 15.18
CA LYS A 489 -10.32 13.54 15.24
C LYS A 489 -9.51 12.29 14.92
N VAL A 490 -8.69 12.30 13.86
CA VAL A 490 -7.83 11.18 13.48
C VAL A 490 -6.80 10.89 14.58
N THR A 491 -6.17 11.93 15.12
CA THR A 491 -5.16 11.82 16.18
C THR A 491 -5.78 11.27 17.49
N GLU A 492 -6.95 11.76 17.89
CA GLU A 492 -7.65 11.28 19.08
C GLU A 492 -8.07 9.81 18.95
N LEU A 493 -8.63 9.42 17.80
CA LEU A 493 -8.99 8.03 17.56
C LEU A 493 -7.76 7.13 17.56
N GLY A 494 -6.70 7.54 16.86
CA GLY A 494 -5.43 6.82 16.84
C GLY A 494 -4.83 6.65 18.23
N GLY A 495 -4.86 7.71 19.05
CA GLY A 495 -4.34 7.71 20.41
C GLY A 495 -5.08 6.79 21.40
N ARG A 496 -6.32 6.40 21.08
CA ARG A 496 -7.09 5.41 21.86
C ARG A 496 -6.74 3.95 21.51
N SER A 497 -5.83 3.75 20.59
CA SER A 497 -5.43 2.42 20.12
C SER A 497 -3.97 2.11 20.44
N LEU A 498 -3.59 0.85 20.28
CA LEU A 498 -2.23 0.38 20.48
C LEU A 498 -1.30 0.69 19.28
N TYR A 499 -1.82 1.22 18.15
CA TYR A 499 -0.99 1.52 16.97
C TYR A 499 0.17 2.48 17.25
N PRO A 500 -0.03 3.62 17.96
CA PRO A 500 1.06 4.56 18.22
C PRO A 500 2.18 4.03 19.11
N THR A 501 1.93 2.95 19.87
CA THR A 501 2.93 2.37 20.79
C THR A 501 4.00 1.57 20.05
N ALA A 502 3.78 1.23 18.78
CA ALA A 502 4.70 0.44 17.99
C ALA A 502 5.52 1.28 17.00
N ASN A 503 6.81 1.00 16.91
CA ASN A 503 7.68 1.58 15.88
C ASN A 503 7.42 0.90 14.53
N THR A 504 6.54 1.48 13.72
CA THR A 504 6.09 0.90 12.45
C THR A 504 6.12 1.92 11.31
N TRP A 505 5.93 1.43 10.08
CA TRP A 505 5.72 2.31 8.94
C TRP A 505 4.40 3.11 9.03
N TYR A 506 3.42 2.65 9.80
CA TYR A 506 2.19 3.42 10.10
C TYR A 506 2.50 4.75 10.82
N THR A 507 3.54 4.75 11.64
CA THR A 507 3.96 5.94 12.41
C THR A 507 5.17 6.66 11.81
N GLY A 508 5.60 6.29 10.59
CA GLY A 508 6.81 6.86 9.97
C GLY A 508 8.14 6.38 10.59
N ALA A 509 8.06 5.41 11.52
CA ALA A 509 9.21 4.95 12.29
C ALA A 509 10.29 4.21 11.47
N ASN A 510 9.96 3.79 10.27
CA ASN A 510 10.85 3.05 9.39
C ASN A 510 11.69 3.93 8.46
N VAL A 511 11.48 5.26 8.48
CA VAL A 511 12.22 6.23 7.68
C VAL A 511 12.95 7.21 8.62
N PRO A 512 14.28 7.31 8.58
CA PRO A 512 15.04 8.28 9.38
C PRO A 512 14.57 9.71 9.12
N GLY A 513 14.40 10.51 10.20
CA GLY A 513 14.00 11.91 10.10
C GLY A 513 12.54 12.17 9.76
N LYS A 514 11.76 11.14 9.44
CA LYS A 514 10.31 11.29 9.20
C LYS A 514 9.56 11.57 10.50
N PRO A 515 8.57 12.51 10.52
CA PRO A 515 7.76 12.78 11.69
C PRO A 515 7.06 11.53 12.24
N ARG A 516 7.05 11.41 13.57
CA ARG A 516 6.44 10.26 14.29
C ARG A 516 4.98 10.53 14.56
N VAL A 517 4.16 10.36 13.53
CA VAL A 517 2.69 10.57 13.60
C VAL A 517 1.96 9.34 13.07
N PHE A 518 0.75 9.11 13.57
CA PHE A 518 -0.13 8.06 13.08
C PHE A 518 -1.26 8.68 12.23
N PRO A 519 -1.07 8.86 10.91
CA PRO A 519 -1.98 9.59 10.06
C PRO A 519 -3.00 8.67 9.39
N VAL A 520 -3.65 7.78 10.16
CA VAL A 520 -4.64 6.82 9.62
C VAL A 520 -5.94 6.91 10.42
N TYR A 521 -7.06 7.07 9.71
CA TYR A 521 -8.38 7.03 10.33
C TYR A 521 -8.77 5.59 10.67
N ILE A 522 -8.94 5.29 11.97
CA ILE A 522 -9.23 3.92 12.46
C ILE A 522 -10.71 3.67 12.76
N GLY A 523 -11.58 4.62 12.48
CA GLY A 523 -13.03 4.50 12.77
C GLY A 523 -13.78 3.54 11.85
N GLY A 524 -13.09 2.89 10.90
CA GLY A 524 -13.66 1.92 9.97
C GLY A 524 -14.18 2.52 8.66
N LEU A 525 -14.21 1.69 7.61
CA LEU A 525 -14.60 2.13 6.25
C LEU A 525 -16.06 2.57 6.20
N GLY A 526 -16.98 1.81 6.81
CA GLY A 526 -18.41 2.16 6.81
C GLY A 526 -18.66 3.53 7.45
N ARG A 527 -18.07 3.80 8.62
CA ARG A 527 -18.22 5.09 9.29
C ARG A 527 -17.55 6.24 8.53
N TYR A 528 -16.40 5.98 7.92
CA TYR A 528 -15.73 6.95 7.05
C TYR A 528 -16.63 7.31 5.85
N ARG A 529 -17.26 6.31 5.23
CA ARG A 529 -18.19 6.49 4.12
C ARG A 529 -19.38 7.37 4.52
N GLU A 530 -19.98 7.13 5.70
CA GLU A 530 -21.05 7.97 6.24
C GLU A 530 -20.60 9.43 6.41
N ILE A 531 -19.43 9.66 7.02
CA ILE A 531 -18.89 11.01 7.21
C ILE A 531 -18.69 11.74 5.88
N CYS A 532 -18.13 11.05 4.86
CA CYS A 532 -17.96 11.64 3.53
C CYS A 532 -19.30 11.95 2.87
N SER A 533 -20.29 11.07 3.02
CA SER A 533 -21.64 11.26 2.48
C SER A 533 -22.38 12.39 3.18
N ASP A 534 -22.27 12.49 4.51
CA ASP A 534 -22.86 13.57 5.29
C ASP A 534 -22.30 14.94 4.89
N ALA A 535 -20.97 15.03 4.70
CA ALA A 535 -20.31 16.26 4.23
C ALA A 535 -20.82 16.67 2.83
N ALA A 536 -20.93 15.71 1.91
CA ALA A 536 -21.45 15.97 0.56
C ALA A 536 -22.93 16.41 0.57
N ALA A 537 -23.77 15.74 1.37
CA ALA A 537 -25.20 16.08 1.52
C ALA A 537 -25.43 17.48 2.09
N GLN A 538 -24.49 18.02 2.85
CA GLN A 538 -24.50 19.38 3.41
C GLN A 538 -23.79 20.38 2.49
N GLY A 539 -23.75 20.15 1.17
CA GLY A 539 -23.10 21.03 0.20
C GLY A 539 -21.58 21.01 0.30
N TYR A 540 -21.00 19.85 0.63
CA TYR A 540 -19.58 19.64 0.86
C TYR A 540 -19.06 20.46 2.08
N GLU A 541 -19.71 20.30 3.22
CA GLU A 541 -19.28 20.94 4.46
C GLU A 541 -17.77 20.74 4.70
N GLY A 542 -17.10 21.82 5.06
CA GLY A 542 -15.65 21.83 5.27
C GLY A 542 -14.83 22.15 4.03
N LEU A 543 -15.47 22.39 2.89
CA LEU A 543 -14.80 22.90 1.69
C LEU A 543 -15.12 24.37 1.44
N GLU A 544 -14.19 25.05 0.80
CA GLU A 544 -14.31 26.39 0.23
C GLU A 544 -14.34 26.26 -1.27
N PHE A 545 -15.31 26.93 -1.90
CA PHE A 545 -15.47 26.96 -3.35
C PHE A 545 -15.26 28.39 -3.87
N GLU A 546 -14.61 28.55 -5.02
CA GLU A 546 -14.40 29.82 -5.73
C GLU A 546 -15.07 29.81 -7.11
#